data_8be08b5175493c7cc3f9daadf2decdb2
#
_entry.id   8be08b5175493c7cc3f9daadf2decdb2
#
_cell.length_a   1.000
_cell.length_b   1.000
_cell.length_c   1.000
_cell.angle_alpha   90.00
_cell.angle_beta   90.00
_cell.angle_gamma   90.00
#
_symmetry.space_group_name_H-M   'P 1'
#
loop_
_entity.id
_entity.type
_entity.pdbx_description
1 polymer ?
#
loop_
_entity_poly.entity_id
_entity_poly.type
_entity_poly.pdbx_seq_one_letter_code
_entity_poly.pdbx_strand_id
1 'polypeptide(L)'
;MTIPATALAHIRVKDAMHTGILTTDASTPLRVVARLMADQRVHAVAVADPDYARRPWGILTDLDVAAAAADEADGAAGGAVKHDVVTISASDPLNWAARQMVEHGVSHLVVIDPATGHPSGILSTLDVAAAYAG
;
A
#
# COMPACT_ATOMS: atom_id res chain seq x y z
N MET A 1 -9.05 24.35 17.54
CA MET A 1 -8.93 23.29 18.57
C MET A 1 -7.76 22.37 18.19
N THR A 2 -6.87 22.15 19.13
CA THR A 2 -5.74 21.26 18.89
C THR A 2 -6.19 19.81 19.05
N ILE A 3 -5.94 18.98 18.03
CA ILE A 3 -6.19 17.54 18.12
C ILE A 3 -5.12 16.96 19.02
N PRO A 4 -5.49 16.25 20.10
CA PRO A 4 -4.48 15.61 20.95
C PRO A 4 -3.61 14.65 20.13
N ALA A 5 -2.31 14.62 20.42
CA ALA A 5 -1.38 13.67 19.78
C ALA A 5 -1.85 12.21 19.93
N THR A 6 -2.64 11.92 20.97
CA THR A 6 -3.20 10.60 21.25
C THR A 6 -4.44 10.28 20.41
N ALA A 7 -4.99 11.24 19.63
CA ALA A 7 -6.21 11.02 18.86
C ALA A 7 -6.07 9.85 17.87
N LEU A 8 -4.90 9.74 17.21
CA LEU A 8 -4.65 8.65 16.27
C LEU A 8 -4.57 7.28 16.97
N ALA A 9 -4.29 7.25 18.28
CA ALA A 9 -4.26 6.00 19.04
C ALA A 9 -5.65 5.37 19.19
N HIS A 10 -6.72 6.16 19.03
CA HIS A 10 -8.09 5.73 19.13
C HIS A 10 -8.73 5.41 17.77
N ILE A 11 -8.02 5.65 16.70
CA ILE A 11 -8.45 5.31 15.34
C ILE A 11 -7.77 4.01 14.96
N ARG A 12 -8.53 3.04 14.47
CA ARG A 12 -7.98 1.79 13.95
C ARG A 12 -7.59 1.95 12.48
N VAL A 13 -6.59 1.20 12.07
CA VAL A 13 -6.14 1.19 10.67
C VAL A 13 -7.31 0.92 9.73
N LYS A 14 -8.18 -0.04 10.07
CA LYS A 14 -9.34 -0.39 9.26
C LYS A 14 -10.31 0.77 9.01
N ASP A 15 -10.34 1.76 9.91
CA ASP A 15 -11.25 2.90 9.78
C ASP A 15 -10.69 4.02 8.91
N ALA A 16 -9.39 3.99 8.64
CA ALA A 16 -8.70 4.99 7.81
C ALA A 16 -8.27 4.47 6.44
N MET A 17 -8.10 3.15 6.30
CA MET A 17 -7.60 2.53 5.08
C MET A 17 -8.59 2.59 3.91
N HIS A 18 -8.09 2.39 2.70
CA HIS A 18 -8.91 2.07 1.55
C HIS A 18 -9.19 0.57 1.55
N THR A 19 -10.48 0.22 1.52
CA THR A 19 -10.93 -1.17 1.53
C THR A 19 -10.68 -1.81 0.17
N GLY A 20 -10.27 -3.07 0.20
CA GLY A 20 -9.92 -3.79 -1.02
C GLY A 20 -8.48 -3.51 -1.41
N ILE A 21 -7.93 -4.43 -2.18
CA ILE A 21 -6.58 -4.31 -2.67
C ILE A 21 -6.52 -4.87 -4.08
N LEU A 22 -6.07 -4.06 -5.02
CA LEU A 22 -5.79 -4.54 -6.35
C LEU A 22 -4.46 -5.27 -6.33
N THR A 23 -4.46 -6.47 -6.90
CA THR A 23 -3.30 -7.36 -6.94
C THR A 23 -2.98 -7.71 -8.38
N THR A 24 -1.70 -7.77 -8.69
CA THR A 24 -1.21 -8.23 -9.97
C THR A 24 -0.10 -9.24 -9.76
N ASP A 25 0.17 -10.06 -10.77
CA ASP A 25 1.29 -10.97 -10.75
C ASP A 25 2.60 -10.25 -11.10
N ALA A 26 3.71 -10.75 -10.56
CA ALA A 26 5.03 -10.22 -10.86
C ALA A 26 5.37 -10.27 -12.35
N SER A 27 4.78 -11.22 -13.09
CA SER A 27 4.99 -11.39 -14.53
C SER A 27 4.13 -10.48 -15.40
N THR A 28 3.14 -9.79 -14.83
CA THR A 28 2.24 -8.94 -15.59
C THR A 28 3.02 -7.78 -16.22
N PRO A 29 2.84 -7.50 -17.51
CA PRO A 29 3.50 -6.37 -18.14
C PRO A 29 3.19 -5.06 -17.44
N LEU A 30 4.21 -4.24 -17.22
CA LEU A 30 4.07 -2.99 -16.47
C LEU A 30 3.03 -2.06 -17.10
N ARG A 31 2.91 -2.04 -18.44
CA ARG A 31 1.92 -1.22 -19.15
C ARG A 31 0.48 -1.64 -18.80
N VAL A 32 0.25 -2.94 -18.59
CA VAL A 32 -1.06 -3.46 -18.18
C VAL A 32 -1.39 -2.98 -16.76
N VAL A 33 -0.42 -3.03 -15.86
CA VAL A 33 -0.60 -2.54 -14.49
C VAL A 33 -0.84 -1.04 -14.48
N ALA A 34 -0.07 -0.28 -15.27
CA ALA A 34 -0.25 1.16 -15.39
C ALA A 34 -1.67 1.52 -15.87
N ARG A 35 -2.20 0.77 -16.83
CA ARG A 35 -3.58 0.97 -17.30
C ARG A 35 -4.60 0.65 -16.22
N LEU A 36 -4.39 -0.42 -15.48
CA LEU A 36 -5.23 -0.78 -14.34
C LEU A 36 -5.24 0.34 -13.29
N MET A 37 -4.07 0.87 -12.95
CA MET A 37 -3.94 1.96 -11.98
C MET A 37 -4.67 3.22 -12.46
N ALA A 38 -4.53 3.57 -13.73
CA ALA A 38 -5.18 4.73 -14.32
C ALA A 38 -6.70 4.58 -14.36
N ASP A 39 -7.18 3.42 -14.81
CA ASP A 39 -8.61 3.14 -14.95
C ASP A 39 -9.32 3.10 -13.58
N GLN A 40 -8.67 2.53 -12.59
CA GLN A 40 -9.22 2.41 -11.24
C GLN A 40 -8.88 3.60 -10.35
N ARG A 41 -8.05 4.53 -10.83
CA ARG A 41 -7.59 5.70 -10.08
C ARG A 41 -6.96 5.34 -8.74
N VAL A 42 -6.11 4.33 -8.75
CA VAL A 42 -5.36 3.90 -7.57
C VAL A 42 -3.89 4.27 -7.70
N HIS A 43 -3.25 4.54 -6.57
CA HIS A 43 -1.85 4.97 -6.51
C HIS A 43 -0.90 3.82 -6.20
N ALA A 44 -1.43 2.66 -5.84
CA ALA A 44 -0.62 1.50 -5.48
C ALA A 44 -1.37 0.21 -5.80
N VAL A 45 -0.60 -0.81 -6.18
CA VAL A 45 -1.09 -2.15 -6.48
C VAL A 45 -0.16 -3.14 -5.78
N ALA A 46 -0.71 -4.16 -5.14
CA ALA A 46 0.09 -5.23 -4.58
C ALA A 46 0.56 -6.17 -5.68
N VAL A 47 1.83 -6.56 -5.63
CA VAL A 47 2.40 -7.54 -6.54
C VAL A 47 2.50 -8.86 -5.78
N ALA A 48 1.80 -9.87 -6.29
CA ALA A 48 1.76 -11.18 -5.66
C ALA A 48 3.01 -11.99 -5.97
N ASP A 49 3.51 -12.69 -4.96
CA ASP A 49 4.59 -13.66 -5.12
C ASP A 49 3.98 -14.96 -5.67
N PRO A 50 4.47 -15.49 -6.80
CA PRO A 50 3.94 -16.73 -7.35
C PRO A 50 4.13 -17.94 -6.44
N ASP A 51 5.15 -17.90 -5.56
CA ASP A 51 5.43 -19.00 -4.63
C ASP A 51 4.60 -18.89 -3.35
N TYR A 52 3.98 -17.75 -3.08
CA TYR A 52 3.18 -17.50 -1.89
C TYR A 52 1.86 -16.87 -2.30
N ALA A 53 0.93 -17.68 -2.77
CA ALA A 53 -0.30 -17.27 -3.44
C ALA A 53 -1.20 -16.27 -2.67
N ARG A 54 -0.94 -16.02 -1.40
CA ARG A 54 -1.74 -15.14 -0.54
C ARG A 54 -0.93 -14.04 0.13
N ARG A 55 0.36 -13.94 -0.18
CA ARG A 55 1.23 -12.91 0.37
C ARG A 55 1.62 -11.96 -0.73
N PRO A 56 1.39 -10.66 -0.56
CA PRO A 56 1.98 -9.71 -1.48
C PRO A 56 3.50 -9.73 -1.33
N TRP A 57 4.19 -9.81 -2.46
CA TRP A 57 5.66 -9.75 -2.52
C TRP A 57 6.17 -8.31 -2.47
N GLY A 58 5.41 -7.39 -3.03
CA GLY A 58 5.79 -5.99 -3.05
C GLY A 58 4.60 -5.09 -3.31
N ILE A 59 4.83 -3.80 -3.22
CA ILE A 59 3.88 -2.77 -3.63
C ILE A 59 4.49 -2.01 -4.81
N LEU A 60 3.70 -1.85 -5.85
CA LEU A 60 4.03 -1.03 -7.01
C LEU A 60 3.22 0.26 -6.92
N THR A 61 3.91 1.39 -6.86
CA THR A 61 3.27 2.70 -6.76
C THR A 61 3.27 3.42 -8.11
N ASP A 62 2.48 4.47 -8.21
CA ASP A 62 2.49 5.35 -9.38
C ASP A 62 3.86 6.00 -9.59
N LEU A 63 4.61 6.27 -8.52
CA LEU A 63 5.98 6.76 -8.63
C LEU A 63 6.90 5.73 -9.28
N ASP A 64 6.74 4.45 -8.95
CA ASP A 64 7.52 3.37 -9.56
C ASP A 64 7.23 3.26 -11.05
N VAL A 65 5.97 3.42 -11.44
CA VAL A 65 5.56 3.43 -12.84
C VAL A 65 6.14 4.65 -13.56
N ALA A 66 6.08 5.82 -12.93
CA ALA A 66 6.64 7.04 -13.49
C ALA A 66 8.17 6.92 -13.70
N ALA A 67 8.87 6.31 -12.75
CA ALA A 67 10.31 6.07 -12.88
C ALA A 67 10.63 5.17 -14.06
N ALA A 68 9.88 4.09 -14.24
CA ALA A 68 10.04 3.19 -15.37
C ALA A 68 9.75 3.90 -16.69
N ALA A 69 8.70 4.72 -16.73
CA ALA A 69 8.33 5.49 -17.92
C ALA A 69 9.40 6.53 -18.29
N ALA A 70 9.98 7.19 -17.29
CA ALA A 70 11.05 8.17 -17.51
C ALA A 70 12.30 7.54 -18.11
N ASP A 71 12.59 6.29 -17.74
CA ASP A 71 13.74 5.55 -18.27
C ASP A 71 13.40 4.77 -19.54
N GLU A 72 12.17 4.93 -20.07
CA GLU A 72 11.67 4.18 -21.21
C GLU A 72 11.80 2.66 -21.01
N ALA A 73 11.75 2.23 -19.73
CA ALA A 73 11.87 0.83 -19.39
C ALA A 73 10.56 0.10 -19.72
N ASP A 74 10.72 -1.08 -20.33
CA ASP A 74 9.61 -1.96 -20.62
C ASP A 74 9.88 -3.27 -19.89
N GLY A 75 8.93 -3.74 -19.13
CA GLY A 75 9.15 -4.95 -18.34
C GLY A 75 7.91 -5.37 -17.58
N ALA A 76 8.12 -6.29 -16.66
CA ALA A 76 7.06 -6.83 -15.81
C ALA A 76 6.97 -6.08 -14.47
N ALA A 77 5.80 -6.19 -13.84
CA ALA A 77 5.50 -5.54 -12.56
C ALA A 77 6.55 -5.87 -11.49
N GLY A 78 6.99 -7.12 -11.40
CA GLY A 78 7.98 -7.53 -10.40
C GLY A 78 9.30 -6.81 -10.50
N GLY A 79 9.74 -6.47 -11.70
CA GLY A 79 10.99 -5.73 -11.92
C GLY A 79 10.92 -4.26 -11.53
N ALA A 80 9.73 -3.70 -11.44
CA ALA A 80 9.51 -2.30 -11.06
C ALA A 80 9.32 -2.11 -9.55
N VAL A 81 9.11 -3.18 -8.80
CA VAL A 81 8.98 -3.10 -7.35
C VAL A 81 10.33 -2.76 -6.73
N LYS A 82 10.37 -1.68 -5.96
CA LYS A 82 11.60 -1.14 -5.37
C LYS A 82 11.74 -1.46 -3.89
N HIS A 83 10.64 -1.81 -3.21
CA HIS A 83 10.60 -1.93 -1.77
C HIS A 83 9.88 -3.20 -1.36
N ASP A 84 10.35 -3.79 -0.26
CA ASP A 84 9.64 -4.89 0.39
C ASP A 84 8.29 -4.40 0.92
N VAL A 85 7.33 -5.32 0.98
CA VAL A 85 6.04 -5.03 1.58
C VAL A 85 6.19 -4.89 3.09
N VAL A 86 5.68 -3.77 3.62
CA VAL A 86 5.49 -3.61 5.05
C VAL A 86 4.00 -3.77 5.34
N THR A 87 3.68 -4.67 6.25
CA THR A 87 2.29 -4.97 6.60
C THR A 87 1.92 -4.38 7.95
N ILE A 88 0.62 -4.18 8.14
CA ILE A 88 0.04 -3.70 9.40
C ILE A 88 -1.28 -4.44 9.62
N SER A 89 -1.65 -4.69 10.87
CA SER A 89 -2.96 -5.29 11.15
C SER A 89 -4.08 -4.24 11.04
N ALA A 90 -5.21 -4.65 10.50
CA ALA A 90 -6.42 -3.82 10.44
C ALA A 90 -6.86 -3.32 11.81
N SER A 91 -6.57 -4.07 12.87
CA SER A 91 -6.93 -3.72 14.25
C SER A 91 -5.88 -2.89 14.99
N ASP A 92 -4.73 -2.63 14.38
CA ASP A 92 -3.70 -1.80 14.99
C ASP A 92 -4.14 -0.33 15.08
N PRO A 93 -3.63 0.41 16.09
CA PRO A 93 -3.88 1.84 16.15
C PRO A 93 -3.17 2.58 15.02
N LEU A 94 -3.81 3.64 14.54
CA LEU A 94 -3.29 4.40 13.40
C LEU A 94 -1.95 5.09 13.69
N ASN A 95 -1.72 5.52 14.93
CA ASN A 95 -0.42 6.11 15.30
C ASN A 95 0.72 5.11 15.18
N TRP A 96 0.47 3.83 15.46
CA TRP A 96 1.45 2.77 15.27
C TRP A 96 1.77 2.59 13.78
N ALA A 97 0.73 2.57 12.95
CA ALA A 97 0.91 2.48 11.49
C ALA A 97 1.72 3.66 10.94
N ALA A 98 1.43 4.88 11.39
CA ALA A 98 2.17 6.07 10.99
C ALA A 98 3.66 5.94 11.35
N ARG A 99 3.95 5.41 12.53
CA ARG A 99 5.32 5.18 12.98
C ARG A 99 6.04 4.16 12.10
N GLN A 100 5.33 3.08 11.73
CA GLN A 100 5.89 2.08 10.83
C GLN A 100 6.24 2.68 9.46
N MET A 101 5.41 3.55 8.93
CA MET A 101 5.69 4.25 7.67
C MET A 101 6.98 5.07 7.77
N VAL A 102 7.14 5.82 8.85
CA VAL A 102 8.32 6.67 9.06
C VAL A 102 9.58 5.82 9.24
N GLU A 103 9.52 4.79 10.08
CA GLU A 103 10.66 3.93 10.36
C GLU A 103 11.14 3.16 9.13
N HIS A 104 10.23 2.73 8.29
CA HIS A 104 10.55 1.96 7.08
C HIS A 104 10.71 2.85 5.84
N GLY A 105 10.43 4.14 5.94
CA GLY A 105 10.53 5.06 4.81
C GLY A 105 9.57 4.72 3.67
N VAL A 106 8.37 4.23 4.01
CA VAL A 106 7.36 3.82 3.02
C VAL A 106 6.13 4.70 3.12
N SER A 107 5.47 4.90 1.98
CA SER A 107 4.24 5.71 1.90
C SER A 107 2.96 4.87 1.91
N HIS A 108 3.08 3.56 1.84
CA HIS A 108 1.95 2.63 1.79
C HIS A 108 2.24 1.40 2.63
N LEU A 109 1.23 0.92 3.35
CA LEU A 109 1.26 -0.34 4.07
C LEU A 109 0.16 -1.25 3.53
N VAL A 110 0.44 -2.53 3.43
CA VAL A 110 -0.60 -3.53 3.17
C VAL A 110 -1.27 -3.88 4.49
N VAL A 111 -2.58 -3.73 4.52
CA VAL A 111 -3.37 -4.01 5.72
C VAL A 111 -3.82 -5.46 5.70
N ILE A 112 -3.52 -6.17 6.77
CA ILE A 112 -3.86 -7.59 6.94
C ILE A 112 -5.05 -7.70 7.90
N ASP A 113 -6.05 -8.47 7.49
CA ASP A 113 -7.15 -8.83 8.37
C ASP A 113 -6.66 -9.87 9.38
N PRO A 114 -6.67 -9.57 10.69
CA PRO A 114 -6.16 -10.50 11.69
C PRO A 114 -7.00 -11.78 11.82
N ALA A 115 -8.28 -11.74 11.42
CA ALA A 115 -9.15 -12.91 11.48
C ALA A 115 -8.82 -13.94 10.41
N THR A 116 -8.37 -13.50 9.23
CA THR A 116 -8.11 -14.39 8.08
C THR A 116 -6.64 -14.48 7.71
N GLY A 117 -5.82 -13.51 8.12
CA GLY A 117 -4.43 -13.40 7.69
C GLY A 117 -4.27 -12.91 6.26
N HIS A 118 -5.35 -12.49 5.60
CA HIS A 118 -5.34 -12.05 4.22
C HIS A 118 -5.26 -10.52 4.10
N PRO A 119 -4.63 -10.00 3.03
CA PRO A 119 -4.68 -8.57 2.75
C PRO A 119 -6.13 -8.10 2.56
N SER A 120 -6.48 -7.00 3.21
CA SER A 120 -7.83 -6.44 3.18
C SER A 120 -7.88 -5.02 2.65
N GLY A 121 -6.75 -4.34 2.53
CA GLY A 121 -6.70 -2.98 2.04
C GLY A 121 -5.29 -2.40 2.01
N ILE A 122 -5.21 -1.13 1.66
CA ILE A 122 -3.96 -0.38 1.67
C ILE A 122 -4.17 0.89 2.51
N LEU A 123 -3.20 1.17 3.36
CA LEU A 123 -3.13 2.42 4.12
C LEU A 123 -2.01 3.28 3.53
N SER A 124 -2.35 4.52 3.18
CA SER A 124 -1.38 5.47 2.64
C SER A 124 -1.05 6.57 3.65
N THR A 125 0.05 7.28 3.40
CA THR A 125 0.39 8.47 4.17
C THR A 125 -0.70 9.55 4.07
N LEU A 126 -1.40 9.62 2.93
CA LEU A 126 -2.53 10.54 2.78
C LEU A 126 -3.69 10.18 3.72
N ASP A 127 -3.95 8.89 3.92
CA ASP A 127 -4.98 8.44 4.87
C ASP A 127 -4.65 8.87 6.29
N VAL A 128 -3.38 8.76 6.67
CA VAL A 128 -2.91 9.22 7.98
C VAL A 128 -3.04 10.73 8.10
N ALA A 129 -2.65 11.46 7.06
CA ALA A 129 -2.76 12.92 7.04
C ALA A 129 -4.22 13.37 7.17
N ALA A 130 -5.14 12.71 6.48
CA ALA A 130 -6.57 13.01 6.54
C ALA A 130 -7.12 12.79 7.96
N ALA A 131 -6.75 11.69 8.60
CA ALA A 131 -7.17 11.40 9.97
C ALA A 131 -6.58 12.41 10.97
N TYR A 132 -5.32 12.81 10.76
CA TYR A 132 -4.66 13.81 11.61
C TYR A 132 -5.31 15.20 11.47
N ALA A 133 -5.76 15.53 10.30
CA ALA A 133 -6.42 16.81 10.03
C ALA A 133 -7.80 16.94 10.71
N GLY A 134 -8.45 15.82 10.96
CA GLY A 134 -9.75 15.76 11.68
C GLY A 134 -10.96 15.82 10.78
#